data_254e78a1601b0887535ddb3aceb28233
#
_entry.id   254e78a1601b0887535ddb3aceb28233
#
_cell.length_a   1.000
_cell.length_b   1.000
_cell.length_c   1.000
_cell.angle_alpha   90.00
_cell.angle_beta   90.00
_cell.angle_gamma   90.00
#
_symmetry.space_group_name_H-M   'P 1'
#
loop_
_entity.id
_entity.type
_entity.pdbx_description
1 polymer ?
#
loop_
_entity_poly.entity_id
_entity_poly.type
_entity_poly.pdbx_seq_one_letter_code
_entity_poly.pdbx_strand_id
1 'polypeptide(L)'
;YKGYRLLAVDGSELEIAANPDDPESFVSRKDEKKSYNLLHINATYDLLQYLYLDAILQKLRNTDECGALTTMVDRSDIPKALVLADRNYESYNNLAHIQQKNWAFLFRIKDGKTGIGAGLELPDSDEFDVPIHLKITNRITNDVKKLLQIDNCCKYIPRQNRFDFLPKDCDRSD
;
A
#
# COMPACT_ATOMS: atom_id res chain seq x y z
N TYR A 1 -16.48 12.78 5.85
CA TYR A 1 -15.75 13.67 6.75
C TYR A 1 -15.07 14.76 5.95
N LYS A 2 -15.41 16.05 6.16
CA LYS A 2 -14.85 17.20 5.40
C LYS A 2 -14.89 17.02 3.87
N GLY A 3 -15.94 16.39 3.35
CA GLY A 3 -16.10 16.11 1.93
C GLY A 3 -15.37 14.86 1.43
N TYR A 4 -14.66 14.11 2.29
CA TYR A 4 -14.05 12.84 1.97
C TYR A 4 -14.93 11.66 2.42
N ARG A 5 -15.00 10.60 1.62
CA ARG A 5 -15.36 9.29 2.11
C ARG A 5 -14.21 8.71 2.94
N LEU A 6 -14.52 8.12 4.08
CA LEU A 6 -13.50 7.46 4.91
C LEU A 6 -13.51 5.97 4.60
N LEU A 7 -12.45 5.50 3.97
CA LEU A 7 -12.33 4.12 3.50
C LEU A 7 -11.26 3.40 4.32
N ALA A 8 -11.65 2.39 5.09
CA ALA A 8 -10.69 1.47 5.68
C ALA A 8 -10.39 0.33 4.70
N VAL A 9 -9.15 -0.08 4.63
CA VAL A 9 -8.72 -1.26 3.85
C VAL A 9 -8.05 -2.23 4.77
N ASP A 10 -8.47 -3.49 4.71
CA ASP A 10 -7.87 -4.57 5.49
C ASP A 10 -7.97 -5.90 4.75
N GLY A 11 -7.04 -6.80 5.09
CA GLY A 11 -6.98 -8.16 4.61
C GLY A 11 -7.43 -9.16 5.68
N SER A 12 -8.10 -10.23 5.25
CA SER A 12 -8.52 -11.31 6.12
C SER A 12 -8.42 -12.65 5.41
N GLU A 13 -8.21 -13.70 6.19
CA GLU A 13 -8.19 -15.08 5.70
C GLU A 13 -9.57 -15.71 5.79
N LEU A 14 -9.94 -16.45 4.75
CA LEU A 14 -11.19 -17.17 4.66
C LEU A 14 -10.92 -18.67 4.45
N GLU A 15 -11.19 -19.48 5.46
CA GLU A 15 -11.17 -20.94 5.33
C GLU A 15 -12.44 -21.41 4.59
N ILE A 16 -12.25 -22.22 3.55
CA ILE A 16 -13.34 -22.86 2.80
C ILE A 16 -13.16 -24.38 2.77
N ALA A 17 -14.20 -25.10 2.34
CA ALA A 17 -14.16 -26.55 2.24
C ALA A 17 -12.96 -27.04 1.43
N ALA A 18 -12.37 -28.15 1.88
CA ALA A 18 -11.18 -28.72 1.24
C ALA A 18 -11.47 -29.11 -0.22
N ASN A 19 -10.65 -28.59 -1.11
CA ASN A 19 -10.57 -29.00 -2.51
C ASN A 19 -9.10 -29.25 -2.89
N PRO A 20 -8.64 -30.50 -2.89
CA PRO A 20 -7.24 -30.84 -3.24
C PRO A 20 -6.88 -30.52 -4.70
N ASP A 21 -7.87 -30.38 -5.58
CA ASP A 21 -7.66 -30.06 -6.99
C ASP A 21 -7.29 -28.58 -7.22
N ASP A 22 -7.37 -27.75 -6.16
CA ASP A 22 -6.88 -26.38 -6.16
C ASP A 22 -5.63 -26.23 -5.27
N PRO A 23 -4.44 -26.59 -5.77
CA PRO A 23 -3.21 -26.60 -4.98
C PRO A 23 -2.73 -25.20 -4.56
N GLU A 24 -3.21 -24.13 -5.21
CA GLU A 24 -2.82 -22.75 -4.89
C GLU A 24 -3.44 -22.22 -3.60
N SER A 25 -4.58 -22.79 -3.21
CA SER A 25 -5.26 -22.46 -1.96
C SER A 25 -5.28 -23.61 -0.95
N PHE A 26 -4.93 -24.83 -1.36
CA PHE A 26 -5.03 -26.02 -0.50
C PHE A 26 -3.98 -26.04 0.61
N VAL A 27 -4.46 -26.23 1.85
CA VAL A 27 -3.65 -26.40 3.05
C VAL A 27 -3.84 -27.79 3.62
N SER A 28 -2.81 -28.62 3.50
CA SER A 28 -2.79 -29.95 4.12
C SER A 28 -2.38 -29.85 5.58
N ARG A 29 -3.16 -30.45 6.48
CA ARG A 29 -2.78 -30.61 7.89
C ARG A 29 -2.32 -32.03 8.17
N LYS A 30 -1.21 -32.17 8.89
CA LYS A 30 -0.61 -33.49 9.19
C LYS A 30 -1.20 -34.17 10.42
N ASP A 31 -1.86 -33.40 11.30
CA ASP A 31 -2.37 -33.90 12.58
C ASP A 31 -3.88 -34.06 12.49
N GLU A 32 -4.43 -35.22 12.39
CA GLU A 32 -5.88 -35.61 12.48
C GLU A 32 -6.93 -34.50 12.20
N LYS A 33 -6.49 -33.28 11.94
CA LYS A 33 -7.33 -32.14 11.58
C LYS A 33 -7.64 -32.17 10.10
N LYS A 34 -8.88 -31.82 9.77
CA LYS A 34 -9.32 -31.74 8.37
C LYS A 34 -8.52 -30.69 7.60
N SER A 35 -8.05 -31.06 6.40
CA SER A 35 -7.48 -30.12 5.44
C SER A 35 -8.55 -29.10 4.99
N TYR A 36 -8.14 -27.96 4.49
CA TYR A 36 -9.01 -26.88 4.04
C TYR A 36 -8.36 -26.13 2.88
N ASN A 37 -9.11 -25.28 2.22
CA ASN A 37 -8.55 -24.29 1.31
C ASN A 37 -8.60 -22.92 1.99
N LEU A 38 -7.58 -22.10 1.75
CA LEU A 38 -7.46 -20.76 2.31
C LEU A 38 -7.44 -19.72 1.19
N LEU A 39 -8.36 -18.80 1.28
CA LEU A 39 -8.41 -17.62 0.44
C LEU A 39 -8.04 -16.39 1.29
N HIS A 40 -7.43 -15.41 0.65
CA HIS A 40 -7.18 -14.11 1.24
C HIS A 40 -8.13 -13.09 0.60
N ILE A 41 -8.90 -12.39 1.42
CA ILE A 41 -9.80 -11.33 1.00
C ILE A 41 -9.22 -9.99 1.42
N ASN A 42 -9.04 -9.08 0.47
CA ASN A 42 -8.79 -7.67 0.74
C ASN A 42 -10.08 -6.90 0.46
N ALA A 43 -10.50 -6.06 1.38
CA ALA A 43 -11.76 -5.34 1.23
C ALA A 43 -11.62 -3.86 1.57
N THR A 44 -12.40 -3.04 0.87
CA THR A 44 -12.58 -1.61 1.16
C THR A 44 -13.91 -1.39 1.87
N TYR A 45 -13.87 -0.78 3.03
CA TYR A 45 -15.02 -0.54 3.89
C TYR A 45 -15.24 0.94 4.14
N ASP A 46 -16.46 1.45 3.90
CA ASP A 46 -16.85 2.82 4.24
C ASP A 46 -17.19 2.92 5.72
N LEU A 47 -16.35 3.62 6.46
CA LEU A 47 -16.46 3.77 7.92
C LEU A 47 -17.68 4.58 8.38
N LEU A 48 -18.24 5.43 7.54
CA LEU A 48 -19.37 6.26 7.88
C LEU A 48 -20.72 5.68 7.45
N GLN A 49 -20.70 4.89 6.39
CA GLN A 49 -21.92 4.26 5.86
C GLN A 49 -22.05 2.78 6.26
N TYR A 50 -20.98 2.20 6.87
CA TYR A 50 -20.96 0.81 7.33
C TYR A 50 -21.18 -0.20 6.19
N LEU A 51 -20.57 0.06 5.02
CA LEU A 51 -20.72 -0.75 3.83
C LEU A 51 -19.38 -1.21 3.27
N TYR A 52 -19.29 -2.47 2.87
CA TYR A 52 -18.22 -2.92 1.99
C TYR A 52 -18.49 -2.37 0.59
N LEU A 53 -17.51 -1.70 0.03
CA LEU A 53 -17.62 -1.07 -1.29
C LEU A 53 -16.97 -1.92 -2.38
N ASP A 54 -15.91 -2.62 -2.02
CA ASP A 54 -15.15 -3.43 -2.95
C ASP A 54 -14.38 -4.54 -2.20
N ALA A 55 -14.11 -5.65 -2.90
CA ALA A 55 -13.30 -6.73 -2.37
C ALA A 55 -12.56 -7.48 -3.48
N ILE A 56 -11.36 -7.96 -3.15
CA ILE A 56 -10.55 -8.82 -4.02
C ILE A 56 -10.24 -10.10 -3.26
N LEU A 57 -10.59 -11.23 -3.87
CA LEU A 57 -10.26 -12.56 -3.39
C LEU A 57 -9.01 -13.06 -4.10
N GLN A 58 -8.06 -13.54 -3.33
CA GLN A 58 -6.80 -14.09 -3.81
C GLN A 58 -6.60 -15.48 -3.21
N LYS A 59 -5.92 -16.35 -3.94
CA LYS A 59 -5.52 -17.65 -3.41
C LYS A 59 -4.29 -17.46 -2.51
N LEU A 60 -4.17 -18.28 -1.47
CA LEU A 60 -3.11 -18.17 -0.47
C LEU A 60 -1.70 -17.97 -1.05
N ARG A 61 -1.34 -18.73 -2.09
CA ARG A 61 0.00 -18.66 -2.69
C ARG A 61 0.25 -17.45 -3.58
N ASN A 62 -0.81 -16.72 -3.92
CA ASN A 62 -0.79 -15.56 -4.81
C ASN A 62 -1.30 -14.30 -4.11
N THR A 63 -1.13 -14.24 -2.78
CA THR A 63 -1.55 -13.09 -1.99
C THR A 63 -0.67 -11.88 -2.27
N ASP A 64 -1.31 -10.79 -2.69
CA ASP A 64 -0.70 -9.48 -2.92
C ASP A 64 -1.65 -8.38 -2.43
N GLU A 65 -1.51 -8.00 -1.17
CA GLU A 65 -2.35 -6.98 -0.53
C GLU A 65 -2.15 -5.59 -1.18
N CYS A 66 -0.91 -5.26 -1.54
CA CYS A 66 -0.61 -3.99 -2.19
C CYS A 66 -1.24 -3.89 -3.59
N GLY A 67 -1.13 -4.95 -4.39
CA GLY A 67 -1.77 -5.01 -5.70
C GLY A 67 -3.30 -5.04 -5.62
N ALA A 68 -3.86 -5.66 -4.57
CA ALA A 68 -5.30 -5.61 -4.31
C ALA A 68 -5.77 -4.17 -4.03
N LEU A 69 -5.04 -3.44 -3.17
CA LEU A 69 -5.37 -2.03 -2.88
C LEU A 69 -5.32 -1.16 -4.14
N THR A 70 -4.23 -1.22 -4.92
CA THR A 70 -4.11 -0.42 -6.15
C THR A 70 -5.26 -0.73 -7.11
N THR A 71 -5.61 -2.00 -7.28
CA THR A 71 -6.72 -2.42 -8.14
C THR A 71 -8.06 -1.84 -7.67
N MET A 72 -8.36 -1.91 -6.37
CA MET A 72 -9.60 -1.34 -5.80
C MET A 72 -9.63 0.19 -5.93
N VAL A 73 -8.50 0.85 -5.72
CA VAL A 73 -8.38 2.31 -5.90
C VAL A 73 -8.64 2.69 -7.34
N ASP A 74 -7.97 2.06 -8.31
CA ASP A 74 -8.03 2.44 -9.72
C ASP A 74 -9.42 2.27 -10.32
N ARG A 75 -10.11 1.17 -9.98
CA ARG A 75 -11.45 0.88 -10.51
C ARG A 75 -12.59 1.59 -9.77
N SER A 76 -12.29 2.29 -8.68
CA SER A 76 -13.31 2.99 -7.89
C SER A 76 -13.80 4.26 -8.59
N ASP A 77 -15.11 4.49 -8.59
CA ASP A 77 -15.75 5.72 -9.11
C ASP A 77 -15.94 6.80 -8.03
N ILE A 78 -15.38 6.59 -6.83
CA ILE A 78 -15.49 7.55 -5.74
C ILE A 78 -14.67 8.80 -6.07
N PRO A 79 -15.27 10.01 -6.09
CA PRO A 79 -14.55 11.19 -6.53
C PRO A 79 -13.53 11.71 -5.51
N LYS A 80 -13.74 11.44 -4.21
CA LYS A 80 -12.88 11.94 -3.15
C LYS A 80 -12.94 11.03 -1.92
N ALA A 81 -11.81 10.47 -1.52
CA ALA A 81 -11.68 9.57 -0.38
C ALA A 81 -10.43 9.85 0.45
N LEU A 82 -10.50 9.47 1.73
CA LEU A 82 -9.36 9.29 2.62
C LEU A 82 -9.23 7.80 2.92
N VAL A 83 -8.17 7.19 2.46
CA VAL A 83 -7.88 5.77 2.66
C VAL A 83 -7.08 5.57 3.94
N LEU A 84 -7.60 4.73 4.82
CA LEU A 84 -6.95 4.31 6.06
C LEU A 84 -6.47 2.87 5.87
N ALA A 85 -5.20 2.61 6.09
CA ALA A 85 -4.65 1.26 6.00
C ALA A 85 -3.52 1.04 7.01
N ASP A 86 -3.28 -0.22 7.34
CA ASP A 86 -2.20 -0.61 8.22
C ASP A 86 -0.84 -0.62 7.48
N ARG A 87 0.23 -0.97 8.22
CA ARG A 87 1.61 -1.00 7.71
C ARG A 87 1.88 -2.08 6.65
N ASN A 88 0.97 -3.05 6.44
CA ASN A 88 1.16 -4.06 5.40
C ASN A 88 0.91 -3.48 4.01
N TYR A 89 0.07 -2.44 3.93
CA TYR A 89 -0.20 -1.69 2.70
C TYR A 89 0.83 -0.59 2.42
N GLU A 90 1.87 -0.46 3.24
CA GLU A 90 2.92 0.54 3.11
C GLU A 90 3.75 0.30 1.85
N SER A 91 3.41 1.02 0.79
CA SER A 91 4.08 0.95 -0.50
C SER A 91 4.03 2.30 -1.19
N TYR A 92 5.16 2.73 -1.77
CA TYR A 92 5.19 3.96 -2.58
C TYR A 92 4.23 3.90 -3.77
N ASN A 93 4.06 2.71 -4.35
CA ASN A 93 3.10 2.50 -5.45
C ASN A 93 1.67 2.74 -4.97
N ASN A 94 1.28 2.20 -3.81
CA ASN A 94 -0.04 2.44 -3.24
C ASN A 94 -0.31 3.93 -3.01
N LEU A 95 0.65 4.63 -2.40
CA LEU A 95 0.52 6.07 -2.15
C LEU A 95 0.36 6.85 -3.45
N ALA A 96 1.12 6.48 -4.48
CA ALA A 96 1.09 7.13 -5.78
C ALA A 96 -0.26 6.92 -6.51
N HIS A 97 -0.82 5.69 -6.51
CA HIS A 97 -2.15 5.42 -7.06
C HIS A 97 -3.25 6.23 -6.36
N ILE A 98 -3.21 6.30 -5.03
CA ILE A 98 -4.15 7.09 -4.23
C ILE A 98 -4.05 8.58 -4.58
N GLN A 99 -2.83 9.11 -4.68
CA GLN A 99 -2.61 10.51 -5.06
C GLN A 99 -3.04 10.81 -6.50
N GLN A 100 -2.83 9.88 -7.43
CA GLN A 100 -3.27 10.06 -8.82
C GLN A 100 -4.80 10.18 -8.92
N LYS A 101 -5.54 9.54 -8.02
CA LYS A 101 -6.99 9.68 -7.88
C LYS A 101 -7.41 11.00 -7.18
N ASN A 102 -6.47 11.86 -6.79
CA ASN A 102 -6.72 13.00 -5.91
C ASN A 102 -7.37 12.62 -4.57
N TRP A 103 -7.12 11.40 -4.10
CA TRP A 103 -7.50 10.96 -2.79
C TRP A 103 -6.40 11.26 -1.76
N ALA A 104 -6.78 11.29 -0.50
CA ALA A 104 -5.85 11.37 0.62
C ALA A 104 -5.64 9.97 1.24
N PHE A 105 -4.57 9.81 2.00
CA PHE A 105 -4.29 8.59 2.75
C PHE A 105 -3.83 8.89 4.17
N LEU A 106 -4.09 7.93 5.06
CA LEU A 106 -3.58 7.89 6.41
C LEU A 106 -3.13 6.45 6.68
N PHE A 107 -1.84 6.19 6.52
CA PHE A 107 -1.25 4.86 6.66
C PHE A 107 -0.42 4.80 7.92
N ARG A 108 -0.59 3.71 8.67
CA ARG A 108 0.40 3.35 9.67
C ARG A 108 1.65 2.89 8.93
N ILE A 109 2.82 3.42 9.30
CA ILE A 109 4.09 3.03 8.70
C ILE A 109 4.87 2.08 9.62
N LYS A 110 5.78 1.30 9.02
CA LYS A 110 6.70 0.45 9.75
C LYS A 110 7.75 1.30 10.42
N ASP A 111 7.98 1.04 11.68
CA ASP A 111 9.14 1.58 12.38
C ASP A 111 10.39 0.80 11.98
N GLY A 112 11.53 1.51 11.86
CA GLY A 112 12.84 0.91 11.60
C GLY A 112 13.38 1.04 10.18
N LYS A 113 14.32 0.16 9.82
CA LYS A 113 15.20 0.32 8.64
C LYS A 113 14.56 -0.01 7.29
N THR A 114 13.37 -0.57 7.25
CA THR A 114 12.76 -1.08 6.01
C THR A 114 11.49 -0.35 5.57
N GLY A 115 10.89 0.46 6.43
CA GLY A 115 9.66 1.20 6.15
C GLY A 115 9.87 2.43 5.25
N ILE A 116 8.77 3.06 4.86
CA ILE A 116 8.79 4.35 4.13
C ILE A 116 9.54 5.43 4.92
N GLY A 117 9.41 5.44 6.25
CA GLY A 117 10.12 6.35 7.14
C GLY A 117 11.63 6.11 7.23
N ALA A 118 12.13 4.95 6.78
CA ALA A 118 13.55 4.63 6.88
C ALA A 118 14.43 5.62 6.09
N GLY A 119 15.48 6.16 6.74
CA GLY A 119 16.40 7.11 6.14
C GLY A 119 15.86 8.55 6.05
N LEU A 120 14.76 8.85 6.73
CA LEU A 120 14.31 10.20 7.02
C LEU A 120 14.88 10.61 8.39
N GLU A 121 15.34 11.85 8.52
CA GLU A 121 15.69 12.45 9.78
C GLU A 121 14.42 13.07 10.39
N LEU A 122 13.71 12.25 11.15
CA LEU A 122 12.50 12.68 11.84
C LEU A 122 12.86 13.31 13.20
N PRO A 123 12.01 14.19 13.74
CA PRO A 123 12.23 14.77 15.07
C PRO A 123 12.32 13.69 16.14
N ASP A 124 13.23 13.88 17.10
CA ASP A 124 13.38 13.03 18.28
C ASP A 124 12.39 13.50 19.38
N SER A 125 11.11 13.27 19.12
CA SER A 125 10.02 13.57 20.05
C SER A 125 8.89 12.57 19.90
N ASP A 126 8.15 12.35 20.98
CA ASP A 126 7.05 11.38 21.00
C ASP A 126 5.93 11.74 20.02
N GLU A 127 5.73 13.02 19.76
CA GLU A 127 4.72 13.55 18.85
C GLU A 127 5.33 14.59 17.91
N PHE A 128 5.09 14.45 16.62
CA PHE A 128 5.46 15.44 15.61
C PHE A 128 4.57 15.36 14.38
N ASP A 129 4.49 16.48 13.65
CA ASP A 129 3.88 16.59 12.33
C ASP A 129 4.84 17.37 11.42
N VAL A 130 5.43 16.69 10.45
CA VAL A 130 6.42 17.25 9.55
C VAL A 130 6.10 16.94 8.09
N PRO A 131 6.24 17.90 7.19
CA PRO A 131 6.10 17.63 5.77
C PRO A 131 7.27 16.77 5.29
N ILE A 132 6.96 15.75 4.49
CA ILE A 132 7.96 14.86 3.89
C ILE A 132 7.87 14.98 2.37
N HIS A 133 9.01 15.22 1.73
CA HIS A 133 9.11 15.29 0.28
C HIS A 133 9.75 14.00 -0.26
N LEU A 134 8.99 13.25 -1.05
CA LEU A 134 9.47 12.05 -1.72
C LEU A 134 9.70 12.36 -3.20
N LYS A 135 10.94 12.28 -3.63
CA LYS A 135 11.31 12.49 -5.04
C LYS A 135 11.66 11.15 -5.70
N ILE A 136 10.93 10.81 -6.75
CA ILE A 136 11.20 9.61 -7.54
C ILE A 136 12.34 9.92 -8.51
N THR A 137 13.39 9.11 -8.53
CA THR A 137 14.50 9.26 -9.45
C THR A 137 15.15 7.93 -9.80
N ASN A 138 15.67 7.81 -11.01
CA ASN A 138 16.47 6.66 -11.43
C ASN A 138 17.94 6.79 -11.07
N ARG A 139 18.44 8.01 -10.88
CA ARG A 139 19.85 8.26 -10.62
C ARG A 139 20.02 9.27 -9.48
N ILE A 140 20.92 8.96 -8.57
CA ILE A 140 21.35 9.92 -7.55
C ILE A 140 22.47 10.77 -8.17
N THR A 141 22.10 11.94 -8.68
CA THR A 141 23.05 12.95 -9.18
C THR A 141 23.65 13.78 -8.03
N ASN A 142 24.69 14.55 -8.31
CA ASN A 142 25.26 15.45 -7.30
C ASN A 142 24.28 16.53 -6.84
N ASP A 143 23.40 16.99 -7.73
CA ASP A 143 22.37 17.98 -7.38
C ASP A 143 21.30 17.35 -6.46
N VAL A 144 20.93 16.10 -6.72
CA VAL A 144 20.08 15.30 -5.84
C VAL A 144 20.71 15.15 -4.45
N LYS A 145 22.01 14.86 -4.38
CA LYS A 145 22.73 14.79 -3.11
C LYS A 145 22.79 16.11 -2.36
N LYS A 146 22.94 17.23 -3.08
CA LYS A 146 22.92 18.58 -2.48
C LYS A 146 21.55 18.91 -1.89
N LEU A 147 20.46 18.55 -2.59
CA LEU A 147 19.10 18.75 -2.08
C LEU A 147 18.84 17.93 -0.81
N LEU A 148 19.34 16.69 -0.73
CA LEU A 148 19.27 15.87 0.49
C LEU A 148 19.99 16.51 1.70
N GLN A 149 21.04 17.31 1.45
CA GLN A 149 21.77 18.01 2.51
C GLN A 149 21.08 19.28 3.01
N ILE A 150 20.14 19.82 2.22
CA ILE A 150 19.42 21.06 2.53
C ILE A 150 18.09 20.77 3.23
N ASP A 151 17.46 19.63 2.90
CA ASP A 151 16.16 19.25 3.42
C ASP A 151 16.21 17.82 4.00
N ASN A 152 16.34 17.75 5.31
CA ASN A 152 16.42 16.49 6.06
C ASN A 152 15.15 15.63 5.96
N CYS A 153 14.02 16.24 5.57
CA CYS A 153 12.76 15.55 5.33
C CYS A 153 12.57 15.10 3.87
N CYS A 154 13.61 15.19 3.04
CA CYS A 154 13.55 14.76 1.64
C CYS A 154 14.17 13.38 1.45
N LYS A 155 13.43 12.48 0.80
CA LYS A 155 13.89 11.13 0.46
C LYS A 155 13.79 10.88 -1.02
N TYR A 156 14.84 10.31 -1.62
CA TYR A 156 14.82 9.84 -2.99
C TYR A 156 14.43 8.39 -3.08
N ILE A 157 13.50 8.10 -3.99
CA ILE A 157 13.00 6.76 -4.22
C ILE A 157 13.47 6.32 -5.60
N PRO A 158 14.32 5.26 -5.67
CA PRO A 158 14.67 4.67 -6.94
C PRO A 158 13.41 4.18 -7.66
N ARG A 159 13.28 4.52 -8.93
CA ARG A 159 12.12 4.14 -9.74
C ARG A 159 12.02 2.65 -10.02
N GLN A 160 13.03 1.86 -9.79
CA GLN A 160 13.13 0.44 -10.13
C GLN A 160 11.82 -0.33 -9.89
N ASN A 161 10.98 -0.46 -10.92
CA ASN A 161 9.75 -1.27 -10.99
C ASN A 161 8.76 -1.11 -9.82
N ARG A 162 8.82 -0.01 -9.07
CA ARG A 162 7.95 0.24 -7.92
C ARG A 162 6.69 1.02 -8.26
N PHE A 163 6.61 1.56 -9.48
CA PHE A 163 5.48 2.37 -9.96
C PHE A 163 5.04 1.84 -11.31
N ASP A 164 3.92 1.15 -11.33
CA ASP A 164 3.37 0.48 -12.51
C ASP A 164 2.66 1.42 -13.49
N PHE A 165 2.17 2.58 -13.01
CA PHE A 165 1.47 3.57 -13.83
C PHE A 165 2.38 4.65 -14.42
N LEU A 166 3.63 4.78 -13.97
CA LEU A 166 4.56 5.76 -14.53
C LEU A 166 5.11 5.27 -15.87
N PRO A 167 5.03 6.08 -16.94
CA PRO A 167 5.64 5.74 -18.21
C PRO A 167 7.12 5.42 -18.05
N LYS A 168 7.62 4.42 -18.78
CA LYS A 168 9.03 4.01 -18.72
C LYS A 168 10.00 5.14 -19.06
N ASP A 169 9.52 6.16 -19.77
CA ASP A 169 10.30 7.28 -20.29
C ASP A 169 10.25 8.54 -19.41
N CYS A 170 9.55 8.55 -18.29
CA CYS A 170 9.53 9.69 -17.35
C CYS A 170 10.87 9.97 -16.64
N ASP A 171 11.97 9.41 -17.14
CA ASP A 171 13.30 9.52 -16.55
C ASP A 171 14.10 10.74 -16.94
N ARG A 172 13.53 11.57 -17.77
CA ARG A 172 14.21 12.77 -18.21
C ARG A 172 13.66 13.96 -17.45
N SER A 173 14.37 14.21 -16.37
CA SER A 173 14.50 15.53 -15.73
C SER A 173 13.27 16.43 -15.81
N ASP A 174 12.61 16.67 -14.72
CA ASP A 174 12.39 18.08 -14.35
C ASP A 174 12.38 18.21 -12.84
#